data_6a1d75e029f23bb6e44657e608ec662d
#
_entry.id   6a1d75e029f23bb6e44657e608ec662d
#
_cell.length_a   1.000
_cell.length_b   1.000
_cell.length_c   1.000
_cell.angle_alpha   90.00
_cell.angle_beta   90.00
_cell.angle_gamma   90.00
#
_symmetry.space_group_name_H-M   'P 1'
#
loop_
_entity.id
_entity.type
_entity.pdbx_description
1 polymer ?
#
loop_
_entity_poly.entity_id
_entity_poly.type
_entity_poly.pdbx_seq_one_letter_code
_entity_poly.pdbx_strand_id
1 'polypeptide(L)'
;TTLLEMGIRDIAIIATEKTVDIYRKLLGEGSRFGAALTYLTQPEPGGVAQAFLIERHFIGEDHVCLLLGDNIFINTHLDLISSVAAATEGAYILAVRHGKPEQYGVVSFTRGGRILSLEEKPQKPRSRYIVPGLYFYDASVVGAAEKLPVSARGELEITDVNQRYWQDEKLHVFRLGRGTRWFDAGSPEDLFKAARYVRNRQKQTGKLIGCPEEAAYRKGWIGWRELEWSAGQNRHSLYGKYLIRLMEYA
;
A
#
# COMPACT_ATOMS: atom_id res chain seq x y z
N THR A 1 -8.52 1.07 -2.58
CA THR A 1 -8.54 2.27 -3.46
C THR A 1 -7.14 2.63 -3.93
N THR A 2 -6.15 2.79 -3.06
CA THR A 2 -4.77 3.20 -3.42
C THR A 2 -4.18 2.34 -4.54
N LEU A 3 -4.31 1.00 -4.49
CA LEU A 3 -3.85 0.10 -5.56
C LEU A 3 -4.57 0.38 -6.88
N LEU A 4 -5.89 0.58 -6.86
CA LEU A 4 -6.67 0.93 -8.06
C LEU A 4 -6.21 2.27 -8.66
N GLU A 5 -5.95 3.28 -7.83
CA GLU A 5 -5.41 4.57 -8.29
C GLU A 5 -4.05 4.42 -8.97
N MET A 6 -3.23 3.48 -8.52
CA MET A 6 -1.94 3.13 -9.14
C MET A 6 -2.07 2.29 -10.43
N GLY A 7 -3.24 1.80 -10.77
CA GLY A 7 -3.43 0.97 -11.96
C GLY A 7 -3.42 -0.53 -11.70
N ILE A 8 -3.31 -0.96 -10.45
CA ILE A 8 -3.19 -2.37 -10.07
C ILE A 8 -4.60 -2.95 -9.91
N ARG A 9 -4.89 -4.04 -10.65
CA ARG A 9 -6.21 -4.66 -10.71
C ARG A 9 -6.23 -6.10 -10.18
N ASP A 10 -5.13 -6.83 -10.31
CA ASP A 10 -4.98 -8.14 -9.69
C ASP A 10 -4.44 -7.94 -8.28
N ILE A 11 -5.26 -8.24 -7.27
CA ILE A 11 -4.97 -7.88 -5.89
C ILE A 11 -5.19 -9.09 -5.00
N ALA A 12 -4.13 -9.52 -4.32
CA ALA A 12 -4.21 -10.50 -3.27
C ALA A 12 -4.37 -9.82 -1.90
N ILE A 13 -5.34 -10.26 -1.13
CA ILE A 13 -5.61 -9.81 0.23
C ILE A 13 -5.19 -10.90 1.20
N ILE A 14 -4.08 -10.66 1.89
CA ILE A 14 -3.57 -11.54 2.94
C ILE A 14 -4.11 -11.08 4.28
N ALA A 15 -4.77 -11.97 4.99
CA ALA A 15 -5.35 -11.66 6.29
C ALA A 15 -5.28 -12.89 7.20
N THR A 16 -5.61 -12.71 8.48
CA THR A 16 -5.72 -13.86 9.39
C THR A 16 -6.94 -14.70 9.02
N GLU A 17 -6.94 -15.98 9.42
CA GLU A 17 -8.07 -16.89 9.24
C GLU A 17 -9.40 -16.29 9.75
N LYS A 18 -9.34 -15.55 10.87
CA LYS A 18 -10.52 -14.92 11.49
C LYS A 18 -11.09 -13.75 10.69
N THR A 19 -10.27 -13.07 9.88
CA THR A 19 -10.65 -11.81 9.23
C THR A 19 -10.78 -11.91 7.72
N VAL A 20 -10.20 -12.91 7.07
CA VAL A 20 -10.21 -13.06 5.61
C VAL A 20 -11.64 -13.13 5.05
N ASP A 21 -12.54 -13.82 5.73
CA ASP A 21 -13.95 -13.94 5.31
C ASP A 21 -14.73 -12.63 5.45
N ILE A 22 -14.33 -11.77 6.38
CA ILE A 22 -14.92 -10.43 6.54
C ILE A 22 -14.57 -9.58 5.31
N TYR A 23 -13.32 -9.62 4.87
CA TYR A 23 -12.88 -8.92 3.66
C TYR A 23 -13.56 -9.47 2.41
N ARG A 24 -13.67 -10.81 2.28
CA ARG A 24 -14.38 -11.45 1.16
C ARG A 24 -15.85 -11.04 1.09
N LYS A 25 -16.55 -11.02 2.23
CA LYS A 25 -17.95 -10.56 2.29
C LYS A 25 -18.10 -9.08 1.95
N LEU A 26 -17.15 -8.24 2.38
CA LEU A 26 -17.18 -6.80 2.15
C LEU A 26 -16.85 -6.42 0.71
N LEU A 27 -15.82 -7.03 0.13
CA LEU A 27 -15.24 -6.61 -1.15
C LEU A 27 -15.69 -7.51 -2.34
N GLY A 28 -16.16 -8.73 -2.07
CA GLY A 28 -16.52 -9.71 -3.11
C GLY A 28 -15.31 -10.12 -3.94
N GLU A 29 -15.55 -10.50 -5.18
CA GLU A 29 -14.50 -10.91 -6.13
C GLU A 29 -13.80 -9.71 -6.82
N GLY A 30 -14.18 -8.48 -6.48
CA GLY A 30 -13.57 -7.26 -7.01
C GLY A 30 -14.17 -6.74 -8.32
N SER A 31 -15.03 -7.50 -9.00
CA SER A 31 -15.60 -7.13 -10.31
C SER A 31 -16.30 -5.76 -10.30
N ARG A 32 -16.96 -5.40 -9.21
CA ARG A 32 -17.60 -4.08 -9.04
C ARG A 32 -16.61 -2.90 -9.05
N PHE A 33 -15.32 -3.19 -8.90
CA PHE A 33 -14.23 -2.21 -8.98
C PHE A 33 -13.39 -2.40 -10.24
N GLY A 34 -13.80 -3.28 -11.15
CA GLY A 34 -13.01 -3.65 -12.32
C GLY A 34 -11.69 -4.33 -12.00
N ALA A 35 -11.62 -5.01 -10.85
CA ALA A 35 -10.44 -5.72 -10.34
C ALA A 35 -10.75 -7.19 -10.08
N ALA A 36 -9.72 -8.00 -9.94
CA ALA A 36 -9.79 -9.37 -9.43
C ALA A 36 -9.20 -9.43 -8.02
N LEU A 37 -9.94 -9.97 -7.07
CA LEU A 37 -9.51 -10.09 -5.68
C LEU A 37 -9.31 -11.55 -5.31
N THR A 38 -8.11 -11.90 -4.88
CA THR A 38 -7.75 -13.20 -4.31
C THR A 38 -7.59 -13.04 -2.79
N TYR A 39 -8.06 -14.03 -2.03
CA TYR A 39 -8.02 -13.97 -0.57
C TYR A 39 -7.20 -15.13 -0.03
N LEU A 40 -6.17 -14.81 0.72
CA LEU A 40 -5.23 -15.77 1.28
C LEU A 40 -5.07 -15.57 2.79
N THR A 41 -4.72 -16.64 3.44
CA THR A 41 -4.61 -16.65 4.90
C THR A 41 -3.14 -16.70 5.31
N GLN A 42 -2.75 -15.77 6.18
CA GLN A 42 -1.51 -15.87 6.94
C GLN A 42 -1.83 -16.55 8.28
N PRO A 43 -1.38 -17.79 8.51
CA PRO A 43 -1.78 -18.56 9.69
C PRO A 43 -1.20 -17.98 10.98
N GLU A 44 0.02 -17.46 10.92
CA GLU A 44 0.74 -16.88 12.05
C GLU A 44 1.45 -15.58 11.63
N PRO A 45 1.64 -14.64 12.56
CA PRO A 45 2.29 -13.36 12.27
C PRO A 45 3.82 -13.53 12.10
N GLY A 46 4.23 -14.14 11.00
CA GLY A 46 5.63 -14.42 10.65
C GLY A 46 6.38 -13.27 10.00
N GLY A 47 5.84 -12.04 10.07
CA GLY A 47 6.44 -10.84 9.49
C GLY A 47 5.89 -10.47 8.11
N VAL A 48 6.18 -9.25 7.68
CA VAL A 48 5.65 -8.69 6.42
C VAL A 48 6.20 -9.43 5.20
N ALA A 49 7.47 -9.81 5.21
CA ALA A 49 8.09 -10.50 4.07
C ALA A 49 7.57 -11.93 3.87
N GLN A 50 6.89 -12.53 4.86
CA GLN A 50 6.21 -13.82 4.70
C GLN A 50 5.13 -13.77 3.61
N ALA A 51 4.57 -12.61 3.34
CA ALA A 51 3.59 -12.39 2.27
C ALA A 51 4.09 -12.93 0.93
N PHE A 52 5.35 -12.71 0.57
CA PHE A 52 5.92 -13.19 -0.70
C PHE A 52 6.00 -14.71 -0.80
N LEU A 53 6.14 -15.41 0.33
CA LEU A 53 6.17 -16.86 0.38
C LEU A 53 4.76 -17.46 0.27
N ILE A 54 3.78 -16.81 0.89
CA ILE A 54 2.36 -17.19 0.82
C ILE A 54 1.85 -17.01 -0.62
N GLU A 55 2.23 -15.90 -1.27
CA GLU A 55 1.74 -15.46 -2.56
C GLU A 55 2.61 -15.86 -3.76
N ARG A 56 3.56 -16.79 -3.57
CA ARG A 56 4.52 -17.15 -4.66
C ARG A 56 3.84 -17.50 -5.98
N HIS A 57 2.71 -18.20 -5.94
CA HIS A 57 1.96 -18.59 -7.14
C HIS A 57 1.20 -17.41 -7.76
N PHE A 58 0.74 -16.47 -6.94
CA PHE A 58 0.10 -15.24 -7.41
C PHE A 58 1.11 -14.30 -8.05
N ILE A 59 2.29 -14.15 -7.45
CA ILE A 59 3.36 -13.30 -7.96
C ILE A 59 3.89 -13.85 -9.29
N GLY A 60 4.15 -15.17 -9.37
CA GLY A 60 4.72 -15.79 -10.58
C GLY A 60 6.03 -15.12 -10.99
N GLU A 61 6.07 -14.63 -12.22
CA GLU A 61 7.20 -13.91 -12.81
C GLU A 61 6.94 -12.39 -12.93
N ASP A 62 5.84 -11.90 -12.37
CA ASP A 62 5.43 -10.50 -12.47
C ASP A 62 6.07 -9.62 -11.39
N HIS A 63 6.08 -8.31 -11.64
CA HIS A 63 6.37 -7.32 -10.61
C HIS A 63 5.23 -7.29 -9.60
N VAL A 64 5.57 -7.10 -8.33
CA VAL A 64 4.61 -7.06 -7.23
C VAL A 64 4.68 -5.76 -6.45
N CYS A 65 3.51 -5.26 -6.08
CA CYS A 65 3.35 -4.15 -5.15
C CYS A 65 2.79 -4.68 -3.82
N LEU A 66 3.51 -4.47 -2.73
CA LEU A 66 3.05 -4.79 -1.38
C LEU A 66 2.60 -3.50 -0.68
N LEU A 67 1.34 -3.46 -0.25
CA LEU A 67 0.76 -2.36 0.53
C LEU A 67 0.25 -2.88 1.87
N LEU A 68 0.71 -2.31 2.98
CA LEU A 68 0.19 -2.62 4.30
C LEU A 68 -1.20 -2.02 4.49
N GLY A 69 -2.13 -2.79 5.05
CA GLY A 69 -3.55 -2.44 5.15
C GLY A 69 -3.88 -1.25 6.05
N ASP A 70 -2.98 -0.88 6.95
CA ASP A 70 -3.08 0.26 7.85
C ASP A 70 -2.40 1.53 7.33
N ASN A 71 -1.78 1.47 6.15
CA ASN A 71 -1.09 2.60 5.54
C ASN A 71 -2.00 3.39 4.60
N ILE A 72 -2.17 4.68 4.90
CA ILE A 72 -3.02 5.60 4.13
C ILE A 72 -2.13 6.65 3.44
N PHE A 73 -2.20 6.69 2.12
CA PHE A 73 -1.47 7.64 1.29
C PHE A 73 -2.43 8.65 0.66
N ILE A 74 -2.10 9.94 0.73
CA ILE A 74 -2.92 11.02 0.16
C ILE A 74 -2.02 12.03 -0.56
N ASN A 75 -2.38 12.41 -1.79
CA ASN A 75 -1.66 13.35 -2.65
C ASN A 75 -0.21 12.90 -2.94
N THR A 76 -0.02 11.69 -3.41
CA THR A 76 1.29 11.06 -3.48
C THR A 76 1.83 10.81 -4.89
N HIS A 77 1.03 11.02 -5.95
CA HIS A 77 1.41 10.66 -7.33
C HIS A 77 1.95 9.23 -7.46
N LEU A 78 1.32 8.29 -6.73
CA LEU A 78 1.75 6.89 -6.68
C LEU A 78 1.61 6.18 -8.03
N ASP A 79 0.73 6.65 -8.89
CA ASP A 79 0.58 6.19 -10.28
C ASP A 79 1.87 6.31 -11.08
N LEU A 80 2.58 7.44 -10.95
CA LEU A 80 3.87 7.64 -11.61
C LEU A 80 4.95 6.71 -11.02
N ILE A 81 4.98 6.58 -9.69
CA ILE A 81 5.93 5.70 -9.01
C ILE A 81 5.68 4.24 -9.42
N SER A 82 4.42 3.82 -9.44
CA SER A 82 4.01 2.47 -9.86
C SER A 82 4.44 2.19 -11.31
N SER A 83 4.24 3.14 -12.23
CA SER A 83 4.62 2.98 -13.63
C SER A 83 6.14 2.83 -13.81
N VAL A 84 6.94 3.60 -13.06
CA VAL A 84 8.41 3.47 -13.10
C VAL A 84 8.84 2.14 -12.51
N ALA A 85 8.29 1.74 -11.37
CA ALA A 85 8.64 0.47 -10.72
C ALA A 85 8.29 -0.74 -11.58
N ALA A 86 7.16 -0.70 -12.32
CA ALA A 86 6.75 -1.78 -13.22
C ALA A 86 7.62 -1.89 -14.50
N ALA A 87 8.33 -0.82 -14.86
CA ALA A 87 9.15 -0.77 -16.08
C ALA A 87 10.62 -1.14 -15.85
N THR A 88 11.03 -1.37 -14.61
CA THR A 88 12.45 -1.57 -14.26
C THR A 88 12.62 -2.73 -13.28
N GLU A 89 13.71 -3.47 -13.42
CA GLU A 89 14.11 -4.48 -12.44
C GLU A 89 14.51 -3.87 -11.09
N GLY A 90 14.44 -4.67 -10.04
CA GLY A 90 14.86 -4.32 -8.70
C GLY A 90 13.70 -3.97 -7.78
N ALA A 91 14.01 -3.27 -6.71
CA ALA A 91 13.08 -2.85 -5.68
C ALA A 91 12.96 -1.33 -5.60
N TYR A 92 11.75 -0.87 -5.34
CA TYR A 92 11.45 0.55 -5.09
C TYR A 92 10.75 0.70 -3.75
N ILE A 93 11.33 1.51 -2.89
CA ILE A 93 10.75 1.90 -1.60
C ILE A 93 10.50 3.39 -1.56
N LEU A 94 9.58 3.79 -0.70
CA LEU A 94 9.31 5.19 -0.43
C LEU A 94 10.09 5.66 0.77
N ALA A 95 10.40 6.95 0.85
CA ALA A 95 10.96 7.56 2.03
C ALA A 95 10.18 8.82 2.39
N VAL A 96 9.69 8.90 3.62
CA VAL A 96 8.95 10.04 4.16
C VAL A 96 9.58 10.51 5.47
N ARG A 97 9.58 11.83 5.71
CA ARG A 97 10.09 12.35 7.00
C ARG A 97 9.06 12.15 8.09
N HIS A 98 9.48 11.55 9.21
CA HIS A 98 8.63 11.28 10.36
C HIS A 98 9.22 11.82 11.68
N GLY A 99 8.36 12.08 12.65
CA GLY A 99 8.75 12.62 13.96
C GLY A 99 9.33 11.57 14.91
N LYS A 100 8.95 10.29 14.73
CA LYS A 100 9.34 9.15 15.56
C LYS A 100 9.91 8.03 14.67
N PRO A 101 11.09 8.23 14.07
CA PRO A 101 11.65 7.27 13.11
C PRO A 101 12.01 5.92 13.73
N GLU A 102 12.27 5.86 15.03
CA GLU A 102 12.61 4.64 15.78
C GLU A 102 11.52 3.55 15.75
N GLN A 103 10.33 3.88 15.28
CA GLN A 103 9.20 2.94 15.20
C GLN A 103 9.13 2.20 13.85
N TYR A 104 9.94 2.57 12.88
CA TYR A 104 9.86 2.14 11.48
C TYR A 104 11.22 1.70 10.92
N GLY A 105 11.21 1.11 9.74
CA GLY A 105 12.40 1.01 8.92
C GLY A 105 12.94 2.41 8.59
N VAL A 106 14.21 2.66 8.85
CA VAL A 106 14.86 3.96 8.66
C VAL A 106 15.87 3.90 7.55
N VAL A 107 15.75 4.80 6.58
CA VAL A 107 16.73 4.97 5.52
C VAL A 107 17.52 6.27 5.72
N SER A 108 18.84 6.21 5.64
CA SER A 108 19.70 7.40 5.64
C SER A 108 20.41 7.57 4.30
N PHE A 109 20.81 8.80 4.02
CA PHE A 109 21.41 9.16 2.73
C PHE A 109 22.71 9.91 2.91
N THR A 110 23.65 9.72 1.98
CA THR A 110 24.81 10.58 1.81
C THR A 110 24.40 11.98 1.34
N ARG A 111 25.30 12.94 1.36
CA ARG A 111 25.06 14.28 0.76
C ARG A 111 24.74 14.20 -0.74
N GLY A 112 25.27 13.20 -1.44
CA GLY A 112 24.99 12.93 -2.86
C GLY A 112 23.68 12.18 -3.11
N GLY A 113 22.90 11.88 -2.07
CA GLY A 113 21.59 11.24 -2.21
C GLY A 113 21.59 9.72 -2.31
N ARG A 114 22.75 9.05 -2.27
CA ARG A 114 22.84 7.58 -2.22
C ARG A 114 22.46 7.07 -0.83
N ILE A 115 21.90 5.85 -0.76
CA ILE A 115 21.59 5.18 0.49
C ILE A 115 22.89 4.97 1.28
N LEU A 116 22.88 5.36 2.54
CA LEU A 116 23.98 5.20 3.48
C LEU A 116 23.73 4.06 4.49
N SER A 117 22.49 3.94 4.98
CA SER A 117 22.08 2.86 5.85
C SER A 117 20.57 2.60 5.69
N LEU A 118 20.17 1.36 5.98
CA LEU A 118 18.79 0.93 6.08
C LEU A 118 18.68 0.02 7.31
N GLU A 119 17.89 0.43 8.31
CA GLU A 119 17.87 -0.19 9.63
C GLU A 119 16.42 -0.36 10.11
N GLU A 120 16.05 -1.55 10.58
CA GLU A 120 14.71 -1.81 11.14
C GLU A 120 14.65 -1.31 12.58
N LYS A 121 13.70 -0.42 12.86
CA LYS A 121 13.38 0.11 14.21
C LYS A 121 14.62 0.40 15.06
N PRO A 122 15.57 1.21 14.57
CA PRO A 122 16.82 1.46 15.29
C PRO A 122 16.56 2.25 16.57
N GLN A 123 17.20 1.87 17.67
CA GLN A 123 17.11 2.62 18.94
C GLN A 123 17.64 4.07 18.82
N LYS A 124 18.62 4.30 17.95
CA LYS A 124 19.23 5.61 17.68
C LYS A 124 19.20 5.88 16.17
N PRO A 125 18.08 6.37 15.61
CA PRO A 125 17.95 6.60 14.18
C PRO A 125 18.97 7.61 13.64
N ARG A 126 19.63 7.27 12.54
CA ARG A 126 20.59 8.18 11.86
C ARG A 126 19.90 9.19 10.95
N SER A 127 18.60 9.00 10.70
CA SER A 127 17.82 9.81 9.79
C SER A 127 16.39 9.98 10.32
N ARG A 128 15.69 11.00 9.81
CA ARG A 128 14.24 11.15 9.99
C ARG A 128 13.44 10.56 8.82
N TYR A 129 14.08 9.98 7.82
CA TYR A 129 13.40 9.33 6.74
C TYR A 129 13.07 7.89 7.12
N ILE A 130 11.78 7.60 7.15
CA ILE A 130 11.26 6.25 7.38
C ILE A 130 10.77 5.67 6.07
N VAL A 131 10.68 4.35 6.02
CA VAL A 131 10.11 3.58 4.90
C VAL A 131 8.66 3.25 5.25
N PRO A 132 7.68 3.90 4.60
CA PRO A 132 6.27 3.56 4.82
C PRO A 132 5.91 2.22 4.16
N GLY A 133 4.78 1.65 4.56
CA GLY A 133 4.33 0.33 4.14
C GLY A 133 3.79 0.26 2.71
N LEU A 134 4.58 0.70 1.73
CA LEU A 134 4.32 0.53 0.30
C LEU A 134 5.65 0.26 -0.41
N TYR A 135 5.71 -0.89 -1.06
CA TYR A 135 6.93 -1.45 -1.65
C TYR A 135 6.62 -1.99 -3.03
N PHE A 136 7.60 -1.91 -3.94
CA PHE A 136 7.53 -2.50 -5.27
C PHE A 136 8.76 -3.36 -5.49
N TYR A 137 8.57 -4.55 -6.02
CA TYR A 137 9.65 -5.49 -6.30
C TYR A 137 9.45 -6.16 -7.64
N ASP A 138 10.55 -6.56 -8.26
CA ASP A 138 10.52 -7.53 -9.35
C ASP A 138 10.24 -8.95 -8.82
N ALA A 139 10.03 -9.92 -9.70
CA ALA A 139 9.70 -11.29 -9.34
C ALA A 139 10.78 -12.00 -8.49
N SER A 140 12.02 -11.50 -8.47
CA SER A 140 13.10 -12.09 -7.68
C SER A 140 12.89 -11.95 -6.15
N VAL A 141 11.90 -11.17 -5.72
CA VAL A 141 11.56 -10.97 -4.31
C VAL A 141 11.20 -12.27 -3.59
N VAL A 142 10.54 -13.21 -4.27
CA VAL A 142 10.21 -14.53 -3.68
C VAL A 142 11.48 -15.26 -3.27
N GLY A 143 12.45 -15.36 -4.18
CA GLY A 143 13.74 -15.99 -3.89
C GLY A 143 14.60 -15.21 -2.89
N ALA A 144 14.42 -13.89 -2.79
CA ALA A 144 15.04 -13.08 -1.74
C ALA A 144 14.43 -13.38 -0.38
N ALA A 145 13.10 -13.45 -0.29
CA ALA A 145 12.37 -13.75 0.95
C ALA A 145 12.65 -15.16 1.49
N GLU A 146 12.81 -16.15 0.61
CA GLU A 146 13.16 -17.54 1.00
C GLU A 146 14.49 -17.66 1.75
N LYS A 147 15.41 -16.75 1.48
CA LYS A 147 16.78 -16.77 2.03
C LYS A 147 16.94 -15.89 3.26
N LEU A 148 15.87 -15.25 3.74
CA LEU A 148 15.94 -14.40 4.90
C LEU A 148 16.09 -15.20 6.19
N PRO A 149 16.95 -14.77 7.11
CA PRO A 149 16.93 -15.27 8.48
C PRO A 149 15.69 -14.75 9.21
N VAL A 150 15.17 -15.52 10.12
CA VAL A 150 14.18 -15.06 11.08
C VAL A 150 14.84 -14.09 12.05
N SER A 151 14.27 -12.91 12.24
CA SER A 151 14.81 -11.89 13.14
C SER A 151 14.71 -12.30 14.62
N ALA A 152 15.34 -11.53 15.50
CA ALA A 152 15.22 -11.71 16.96
C ALA A 152 13.76 -11.55 17.47
N ARG A 153 12.87 -10.97 16.65
CA ARG A 153 11.43 -10.85 16.93
C ARG A 153 10.61 -12.06 16.46
N GLY A 154 11.24 -13.04 15.82
CA GLY A 154 10.57 -14.20 15.23
C GLY A 154 9.93 -13.91 13.87
N GLU A 155 10.29 -12.81 13.20
CA GLU A 155 9.67 -12.31 11.98
C GLU A 155 10.63 -12.31 10.78
N LEU A 156 10.08 -12.51 9.57
CA LEU A 156 10.76 -12.20 8.31
C LEU A 156 10.57 -10.70 8.02
N GLU A 157 11.63 -9.93 8.23
CA GLU A 157 11.57 -8.47 8.15
C GLU A 157 11.60 -7.98 6.71
N ILE A 158 10.70 -7.07 6.37
CA ILE A 158 10.71 -6.42 5.05
C ILE A 158 11.97 -5.57 4.83
N THR A 159 12.54 -5.05 5.92
CA THR A 159 13.80 -4.29 5.86
C THR A 159 14.95 -5.17 5.41
N ASP A 160 14.98 -6.45 5.76
CA ASP A 160 16.03 -7.39 5.33
C ASP A 160 15.91 -7.72 3.84
N VAL A 161 14.67 -7.81 3.29
CA VAL A 161 14.45 -7.86 1.84
C VAL A 161 15.07 -6.63 1.17
N ASN A 162 14.74 -5.45 1.67
CA ASN A 162 15.25 -4.20 1.11
C ASN A 162 16.78 -4.09 1.22
N GLN A 163 17.38 -4.57 2.31
CA GLN A 163 18.83 -4.63 2.47
C GLN A 163 19.48 -5.53 1.43
N ARG A 164 18.85 -6.67 1.09
CA ARG A 164 19.35 -7.57 0.05
C ARG A 164 19.39 -6.86 -1.29
N TYR A 165 18.30 -6.22 -1.71
CA TYR A 165 18.27 -5.45 -2.95
C TYR A 165 19.27 -4.28 -2.93
N TRP A 166 19.51 -3.67 -1.78
CA TRP A 166 20.52 -2.62 -1.64
C TRP A 166 21.95 -3.16 -1.82
N GLN A 167 22.27 -4.32 -1.24
CA GLN A 167 23.56 -4.99 -1.39
C GLN A 167 23.83 -5.39 -2.85
N ASP A 168 22.77 -5.77 -3.58
CA ASP A 168 22.82 -6.12 -4.99
C ASP A 168 22.75 -4.87 -5.91
N GLU A 169 22.80 -3.64 -5.36
CA GLU A 169 22.71 -2.35 -6.07
C GLU A 169 21.40 -2.16 -6.85
N LYS A 170 20.34 -2.90 -6.50
CA LYS A 170 19.02 -2.92 -7.14
C LYS A 170 17.93 -2.21 -6.34
N LEU A 171 18.27 -1.51 -5.24
CA LEU A 171 17.30 -0.77 -4.43
C LEU A 171 17.23 0.70 -4.82
N HIS A 172 16.04 1.16 -5.18
CA HIS A 172 15.73 2.55 -5.49
C HIS A 172 14.83 3.17 -4.41
N VAL A 173 15.00 4.47 -4.15
CA VAL A 173 14.22 5.18 -3.13
C VAL A 173 13.57 6.42 -3.71
N PHE A 174 12.24 6.49 -3.65
CA PHE A 174 11.48 7.71 -3.93
C PHE A 174 11.26 8.51 -2.64
N ARG A 175 11.77 9.72 -2.58
CA ARG A 175 11.50 10.64 -1.47
C ARG A 175 10.20 11.37 -1.70
N LEU A 176 9.22 11.12 -0.86
CA LEU A 176 7.92 11.78 -0.95
C LEU A 176 8.03 13.27 -0.58
N GLY A 177 7.46 14.12 -1.40
CA GLY A 177 7.50 15.57 -1.25
C GLY A 177 6.69 16.09 -0.05
N ARG A 178 6.88 17.39 0.30
CA ARG A 178 6.20 18.03 1.44
C ARG A 178 4.67 18.07 1.33
N GLY A 179 4.09 17.93 0.13
CA GLY A 179 2.65 17.88 -0.12
C GLY A 179 2.00 16.54 0.20
N THR A 180 2.81 15.48 0.29
CA THR A 180 2.35 14.13 0.61
C THR A 180 1.88 14.03 2.05
N ARG A 181 0.77 13.33 2.25
CA ARG A 181 0.32 12.88 3.57
C ARG A 181 0.32 11.36 3.62
N TRP A 182 1.01 10.84 4.59
CA TRP A 182 1.02 9.43 4.94
C TRP A 182 0.63 9.25 6.40
N PHE A 183 -0.18 8.24 6.66
CA PHE A 183 -0.59 7.85 8.00
C PHE A 183 -0.39 6.35 8.15
N ASP A 184 0.21 5.96 9.25
CA ASP A 184 0.13 4.63 9.81
C ASP A 184 -1.08 4.61 10.76
N ALA A 185 -2.08 3.81 10.46
CA ALA A 185 -3.31 3.70 11.26
C ALA A 185 -3.27 2.48 12.20
N GLY A 186 -2.10 1.93 12.48
CA GLY A 186 -1.92 0.73 13.30
C GLY A 186 -2.20 0.92 14.80
N SER A 187 -2.28 2.17 15.30
CA SER A 187 -2.70 2.46 16.67
C SER A 187 -4.03 3.20 16.71
N PRO A 188 -4.84 3.07 17.81
CA PRO A 188 -6.09 3.83 17.96
C PRO A 188 -5.89 5.34 17.84
N GLU A 189 -4.81 5.88 18.39
CA GLU A 189 -4.46 7.29 18.34
C GLU A 189 -4.14 7.77 16.91
N ASP A 190 -3.38 6.99 16.16
CA ASP A 190 -2.99 7.34 14.81
C ASP A 190 -4.13 7.13 13.82
N LEU A 191 -4.98 6.10 14.02
CA LEU A 191 -6.24 5.93 13.31
C LEU A 191 -7.15 7.15 13.49
N PHE A 192 -7.28 7.68 14.73
CA PHE A 192 -8.05 8.88 15.01
C PHE A 192 -7.48 10.11 14.28
N LYS A 193 -6.16 10.29 14.26
CA LYS A 193 -5.48 11.37 13.51
C LYS A 193 -5.77 11.28 12.02
N ALA A 194 -5.64 10.07 11.45
CA ALA A 194 -5.94 9.82 10.05
C ALA A 194 -7.41 10.11 9.72
N ALA A 195 -8.35 9.59 10.52
CA ALA A 195 -9.78 9.81 10.34
C ALA A 195 -10.16 11.31 10.41
N ARG A 196 -9.58 12.06 11.37
CA ARG A 196 -9.78 13.51 11.49
C ARG A 196 -9.28 14.25 10.26
N TYR A 197 -8.11 13.89 9.74
CA TYR A 197 -7.56 14.49 8.53
C TYR A 197 -8.44 14.20 7.31
N VAL A 198 -8.79 12.94 7.09
CA VAL A 198 -9.66 12.50 5.99
C VAL A 198 -10.98 13.25 6.02
N ARG A 199 -11.68 13.27 7.17
CA ARG A 199 -12.93 14.01 7.34
C ARG A 199 -12.80 15.48 6.98
N ASN A 200 -11.77 16.16 7.47
CA ASN A 200 -11.56 17.58 7.18
C ASN A 200 -11.27 17.82 5.70
N ARG A 201 -10.44 16.98 5.10
CA ARG A 201 -10.11 17.09 3.67
C ARG A 201 -11.33 16.85 2.79
N GLN A 202 -12.13 15.83 3.10
CA GLN A 202 -13.38 15.55 2.39
C GLN A 202 -14.37 16.71 2.49
N LYS A 203 -14.49 17.35 3.67
CA LYS A 203 -15.34 18.56 3.83
C LYS A 203 -14.85 19.73 2.99
N GLN A 204 -13.53 19.95 2.91
CA GLN A 204 -12.95 21.05 2.12
C GLN A 204 -13.08 20.85 0.62
N THR A 205 -12.93 19.61 0.15
CA THR A 205 -12.88 19.33 -1.30
C THR A 205 -14.19 18.84 -1.87
N GLY A 206 -15.13 18.40 -1.04
CA GLY A 206 -16.34 17.70 -1.48
C GLY A 206 -16.09 16.32 -2.09
N LYS A 207 -14.83 15.84 -2.11
CA LYS A 207 -14.43 14.54 -2.66
C LYS A 207 -14.19 13.54 -1.54
N LEU A 208 -14.60 12.28 -1.76
CA LEU A 208 -14.23 11.21 -0.85
C LEU A 208 -12.75 10.82 -1.03
N ILE A 209 -12.14 10.40 0.05
CA ILE A 209 -10.85 9.71 0.06
C ILE A 209 -11.15 8.24 0.29
N GLY A 210 -10.61 7.37 -0.56
CA GLY A 210 -10.84 5.93 -0.44
C GLY A 210 -12.15 5.46 -1.09
N CYS A 211 -12.52 6.01 -2.25
CA CYS A 211 -13.67 5.57 -3.04
C CYS A 211 -13.20 4.69 -4.21
N PRO A 212 -13.24 3.35 -4.09
CA PRO A 212 -12.76 2.43 -5.13
C PRO A 212 -13.59 2.52 -6.41
N GLU A 213 -14.90 2.74 -6.33
CA GLU A 213 -15.76 2.90 -7.50
C GLU A 213 -15.40 4.17 -8.29
N GLU A 214 -15.08 5.28 -7.62
CA GLU A 214 -14.61 6.49 -8.31
C GLU A 214 -13.27 6.25 -9.01
N ALA A 215 -12.32 5.58 -8.34
CA ALA A 215 -11.04 5.24 -8.92
C ALA A 215 -11.20 4.36 -10.17
N ALA A 216 -12.02 3.33 -10.09
CA ALA A 216 -12.31 2.41 -11.19
C ALA A 216 -13.04 3.11 -12.36
N TYR A 217 -14.03 3.94 -12.05
CA TYR A 217 -14.79 4.69 -13.06
C TYR A 217 -13.91 5.68 -13.81
N ARG A 218 -13.08 6.46 -13.10
CA ARG A 218 -12.13 7.43 -13.72
C ARG A 218 -11.10 6.78 -14.62
N LYS A 219 -10.76 5.50 -14.35
CA LYS A 219 -9.86 4.73 -15.19
C LYS A 219 -10.57 3.95 -16.30
N GLY A 220 -11.90 4.05 -16.41
CA GLY A 220 -12.68 3.36 -17.43
C GLY A 220 -12.78 1.84 -17.21
N TRP A 221 -12.53 1.35 -16.00
CA TRP A 221 -12.61 -0.09 -15.68
C TRP A 221 -14.01 -0.55 -15.34
N ILE A 222 -14.84 0.36 -14.88
CA ILE A 222 -16.28 0.17 -14.73
C ILE A 222 -17.01 1.28 -15.49
N GLY A 223 -18.21 0.94 -15.97
CA GLY A 223 -19.06 1.91 -16.66
C GLY A 223 -20.08 2.54 -15.74
N TRP A 224 -20.98 3.33 -16.37
CA TRP A 224 -22.09 3.99 -15.71
C TRP A 224 -23.00 3.02 -14.96
N ARG A 225 -23.30 1.83 -15.54
CA ARG A 225 -24.22 0.84 -14.96
C ARG A 225 -23.70 0.27 -13.65
N GLU A 226 -22.40 -0.06 -13.59
CA GLU A 226 -21.78 -0.57 -12.38
C GLU A 226 -21.74 0.51 -11.29
N LEU A 227 -21.46 1.76 -11.67
CA LEU A 227 -21.47 2.90 -10.74
C LEU A 227 -22.88 3.14 -10.19
N GLU A 228 -23.90 3.14 -11.05
CA GLU A 228 -25.31 3.28 -10.69
C GLU A 228 -25.78 2.17 -9.74
N TRP A 229 -25.39 0.92 -10.04
CA TRP A 229 -25.67 -0.21 -9.16
C TRP A 229 -25.07 -0.02 -7.77
N SER A 230 -23.79 0.35 -7.68
CA SER A 230 -23.10 0.61 -6.41
C SER A 230 -23.74 1.76 -5.63
N ALA A 231 -24.14 2.83 -6.33
CA ALA A 231 -24.87 3.97 -5.75
C ALA A 231 -26.23 3.52 -5.19
N GLY A 232 -26.95 2.65 -5.91
CA GLY A 232 -28.25 2.11 -5.51
C GLY A 232 -28.16 1.26 -4.24
N GLN A 233 -27.15 0.39 -4.13
CA GLN A 233 -26.91 -0.41 -2.93
C GLN A 233 -26.65 0.44 -1.67
N ASN A 234 -26.14 1.64 -1.86
CA ASN A 234 -25.71 2.53 -0.78
C ASN A 234 -26.53 3.83 -0.70
N ARG A 235 -27.68 3.93 -1.39
CA ARG A 235 -28.43 5.19 -1.65
C ARG A 235 -28.75 6.03 -0.42
N HIS A 236 -28.94 5.41 0.75
CA HIS A 236 -29.27 6.11 1.99
C HIS A 236 -28.04 6.57 2.79
N SER A 237 -26.84 6.13 2.39
CA SER A 237 -25.59 6.53 3.02
C SER A 237 -25.00 7.81 2.41
N LEU A 238 -24.06 8.45 3.11
CA LEU A 238 -23.26 9.54 2.54
C LEU A 238 -22.43 9.08 1.35
N TYR A 239 -21.99 7.82 1.38
CA TYR A 239 -21.22 7.20 0.30
C TYR A 239 -22.06 7.09 -1.00
N GLY A 240 -23.24 6.50 -0.92
CA GLY A 240 -24.13 6.40 -2.08
C GLY A 240 -24.57 7.75 -2.65
N LYS A 241 -24.86 8.72 -1.78
CA LYS A 241 -25.13 10.11 -2.22
C LYS A 241 -23.94 10.74 -2.95
N TYR A 242 -22.73 10.39 -2.56
CA TYR A 242 -21.52 10.83 -3.28
C TYR A 242 -21.43 10.19 -4.66
N LEU A 243 -21.67 8.88 -4.79
CA LEU A 243 -21.66 8.19 -6.09
C LEU A 243 -22.73 8.74 -7.04
N ILE A 244 -23.94 9.03 -6.53
CA ILE A 244 -25.00 9.67 -7.33
C ILE A 244 -24.52 11.02 -7.86
N ARG A 245 -23.96 11.86 -6.99
CA ARG A 245 -23.43 13.16 -7.39
C ARG A 245 -22.27 13.03 -8.38
N LEU A 246 -21.40 12.02 -8.24
CA LEU A 246 -20.32 11.76 -9.20
C LEU A 246 -20.86 11.51 -10.60
N MET A 247 -22.00 10.82 -10.73
CA MET A 247 -22.67 10.55 -12.00
C MET A 247 -23.28 11.82 -12.65
N GLU A 248 -23.71 12.79 -11.85
CA GLU A 248 -24.28 14.06 -12.37
C GLU A 248 -23.22 14.98 -13.01
N TYR A 249 -21.93 14.81 -12.65
CA TYR A 249 -20.83 15.64 -13.12
C TYR A 249 -19.81 14.91 -14.02
N ALA A 250 -20.10 13.67 -14.40
CA ALA A 250 -19.30 12.86 -15.32
C ALA A 250 -19.85 12.90 -16.73
#